data_eccf342fefcf6f01a2b4d57f5fc621e8
#
_entry.id   eccf342fefcf6f01a2b4d57f5fc621e8
#
_cell.length_a   1.000
_cell.length_b   1.000
_cell.length_c   1.000
_cell.angle_alpha   90.00
_cell.angle_beta   90.00
_cell.angle_gamma   90.00
#
_symmetry.space_group_name_H-M   'P 1'
#
loop_
_entity.id
_entity.type
_entity.pdbx_description
1 polymer ?
#
loop_
_entity_poly.entity_id
_entity_poly.type
_entity_poly.pdbx_seq_one_letter_code
_entity_poly.pdbx_strand_id
1 'polypeptide(L)'
;MGLFTIPQVLDSMSKMSNPPIKLTPLHSFFQQCNVQLIEHQGWKTPQVCTTREAELEAAQQRVAIADVSSNGKIMVQGDQAHSFLAVVLGLPVVSVNAGTSVMDVRIYRLRNDIFFISTLPGKEEIIKENLVTATQESDQFITITDVTHGRSEIMVIGPNSQEILSKLCGLDFHPSVFPNMAAKQSGFAKTTQLIIRRDIVGLAAFSIIGARSLGEYLWHTVIEAGCEWDITLIGQSALNTLQEQSSK
;
A
#
# COMPACT_ATOMS: atom_id res chain seq x y z
N MET A 1 33.86 8.96 -31.49
CA MET A 1 32.71 8.42 -30.71
C MET A 1 33.18 8.34 -29.27
N GLY A 2 32.93 9.38 -28.49
CA GLY A 2 33.43 9.49 -27.10
C GLY A 2 32.58 8.64 -26.18
N LEU A 3 33.20 7.66 -25.55
CA LEU A 3 32.61 6.86 -24.49
C LEU A 3 32.46 7.75 -23.24
N PHE A 4 31.25 8.06 -22.83
CA PHE A 4 30.98 8.71 -21.56
C PHE A 4 31.39 7.77 -20.43
N THR A 5 32.19 8.24 -19.49
CA THR A 5 32.57 7.48 -18.31
C THR A 5 31.44 7.51 -17.28
N ILE A 6 31.24 6.41 -16.52
CA ILE A 6 30.21 6.28 -15.48
C ILE A 6 30.14 7.50 -14.53
N PRO A 7 31.25 8.14 -14.10
CA PRO A 7 31.21 9.36 -13.30
C PRO A 7 30.55 10.55 -13.98
N GLN A 8 30.68 10.71 -15.30
CA GLN A 8 30.04 11.82 -16.04
C GLN A 8 28.53 11.63 -16.18
N VAL A 9 28.04 10.38 -16.25
CA VAL A 9 26.60 10.06 -16.25
C VAL A 9 26.01 10.33 -14.87
N LEU A 10 26.68 9.98 -13.79
CA LEU A 10 26.23 10.23 -12.42
C LEU A 10 26.21 11.74 -12.10
N ASP A 11 27.19 12.52 -12.57
CA ASP A 11 27.21 13.97 -12.36
C ASP A 11 26.11 14.70 -13.15
N SER A 12 25.73 14.19 -14.33
CA SER A 12 24.57 14.70 -15.07
C SER A 12 23.23 14.40 -14.43
N MET A 13 23.08 13.27 -13.74
CA MET A 13 21.88 12.91 -13.00
C MET A 13 21.72 13.70 -11.69
N SER A 14 22.82 14.12 -11.04
CA SER A 14 22.78 14.96 -9.85
C SER A 14 22.34 16.42 -10.11
N LYS A 15 22.32 16.83 -11.37
CA LYS A 15 21.89 18.19 -11.80
C LYS A 15 20.42 18.29 -12.18
N MET A 16 19.61 17.22 -12.08
CA MET A 16 18.16 17.32 -12.26
C MET A 16 17.56 18.01 -11.03
N SER A 17 17.24 19.29 -11.18
CA SER A 17 16.72 20.15 -10.11
C SER A 17 15.35 19.73 -9.54
N ASN A 18 14.63 18.80 -10.18
CA ASN A 18 13.41 18.20 -9.68
C ASN A 18 13.36 16.69 -10.05
N PRO A 19 13.14 15.80 -9.08
CA PRO A 19 12.93 14.38 -9.37
C PRO A 19 11.67 14.20 -10.23
N PRO A 20 11.63 13.17 -11.11
CA PRO A 20 10.46 12.92 -11.94
C PRO A 20 9.24 12.62 -11.09
N ILE A 21 8.10 13.22 -11.44
CA ILE A 21 6.82 12.94 -10.76
C ILE A 21 6.37 11.52 -11.09
N LYS A 22 6.07 10.76 -10.06
CA LYS A 22 5.62 9.37 -10.13
C LYS A 22 4.12 9.32 -10.42
N LEU A 23 3.69 8.36 -11.23
CA LEU A 23 2.28 8.14 -11.57
C LEU A 23 1.80 6.83 -10.96
N THR A 24 0.58 6.80 -10.42
CA THR A 24 -0.05 5.55 -9.95
C THR A 24 -0.50 4.68 -11.13
N PRO A 25 -0.80 3.40 -10.93
CA PRO A 25 -1.39 2.55 -11.98
C PRO A 25 -2.71 3.09 -12.53
N LEU A 26 -3.46 3.84 -11.72
CA LEU A 26 -4.79 4.36 -12.04
C LEU A 26 -4.78 5.80 -12.59
N HIS A 27 -3.60 6.33 -12.89
CA HIS A 27 -3.46 7.72 -13.38
C HIS A 27 -4.35 8.00 -14.60
N SER A 28 -4.31 7.12 -15.62
CA SER A 28 -5.11 7.27 -16.83
C SER A 28 -6.61 7.22 -16.55
N PHE A 29 -7.05 6.34 -15.65
CA PHE A 29 -8.44 6.26 -15.22
C PHE A 29 -8.91 7.58 -14.60
N PHE A 30 -8.16 8.15 -13.65
CA PHE A 30 -8.55 9.42 -13.02
C PHE A 30 -8.53 10.60 -13.99
N GLN A 31 -7.63 10.61 -14.98
CA GLN A 31 -7.64 11.62 -16.05
C GLN A 31 -8.92 11.52 -16.90
N GLN A 32 -9.34 10.31 -17.28
CA GLN A 32 -10.57 10.09 -18.05
C GLN A 32 -11.83 10.51 -17.28
N CYS A 33 -11.81 10.36 -15.96
CA CYS A 33 -12.90 10.81 -15.08
C CYS A 33 -12.84 12.31 -14.76
N ASN A 34 -11.89 13.09 -15.33
CA ASN A 34 -11.65 14.50 -15.03
C ASN A 34 -11.45 14.80 -13.54
N VAL A 35 -10.90 13.84 -12.78
CA VAL A 35 -10.58 14.03 -11.35
C VAL A 35 -9.35 14.93 -11.21
N GLN A 36 -9.41 15.90 -10.30
CA GLN A 36 -8.27 16.76 -10.01
C GLN A 36 -7.15 15.95 -9.36
N LEU A 37 -6.00 15.88 -10.05
CA LEU A 37 -4.80 15.24 -9.55
C LEU A 37 -3.87 16.28 -8.95
N ILE A 38 -3.37 16.01 -7.74
CA ILE A 38 -2.34 16.80 -7.06
C ILE A 38 -1.03 16.05 -6.98
N GLU A 39 0.05 16.80 -6.80
CA GLU A 39 1.33 16.22 -6.41
C GLU A 39 1.38 16.07 -4.89
N HIS A 40 1.56 14.83 -4.43
CA HIS A 40 1.72 14.48 -3.02
C HIS A 40 2.89 13.54 -2.85
N GLN A 41 3.93 13.97 -2.12
CA GLN A 41 5.16 13.19 -1.89
C GLN A 41 5.78 12.62 -3.18
N GLY A 42 5.83 13.46 -4.24
CA GLY A 42 6.38 13.09 -5.54
C GLY A 42 5.49 12.18 -6.40
N TRP A 43 4.24 11.94 -6.00
CA TRP A 43 3.26 11.18 -6.76
C TRP A 43 2.09 12.04 -7.22
N LYS A 44 1.53 11.75 -8.40
CA LYS A 44 0.24 12.28 -8.84
C LYS A 44 -0.87 11.42 -8.28
N THR A 45 -1.70 11.99 -7.40
CA THR A 45 -2.81 11.29 -6.72
C THR A 45 -4.10 12.11 -6.81
N PRO A 46 -5.30 11.48 -6.77
CA PRO A 46 -6.56 12.20 -6.74
C PRO A 46 -6.70 12.96 -5.41
N GLN A 47 -7.03 14.25 -5.49
CA GLN A 47 -7.25 15.07 -4.30
C GLN A 47 -8.64 14.85 -3.72
N VAL A 48 -9.65 15.02 -4.56
CA VAL A 48 -11.07 14.80 -4.30
C VAL A 48 -11.68 14.24 -5.56
N CYS A 49 -12.45 13.16 -5.45
CA CYS A 49 -13.12 12.53 -6.60
C CYS A 49 -14.55 13.03 -6.79
N THR A 50 -15.23 13.37 -5.68
CA THR A 50 -16.59 13.94 -5.66
C THR A 50 -16.61 15.21 -4.80
N THR A 51 -17.15 15.14 -3.59
CA THR A 51 -16.98 16.16 -2.55
C THR A 51 -16.43 15.51 -1.29
N ARG A 52 -15.63 16.25 -0.52
CA ARG A 52 -15.02 15.70 0.70
C ARG A 52 -16.06 15.14 1.67
N GLU A 53 -17.18 15.80 1.82
CA GLU A 53 -18.29 15.42 2.70
C GLU A 53 -18.93 14.10 2.23
N ALA A 54 -19.24 13.97 0.94
CA ALA A 54 -19.82 12.76 0.36
C ALA A 54 -18.84 11.58 0.43
N GLU A 55 -17.55 11.82 0.23
CA GLU A 55 -16.50 10.81 0.35
C GLU A 55 -16.37 10.28 1.78
N LEU A 56 -16.40 11.16 2.78
CA LEU A 56 -16.36 10.79 4.19
C LEU A 56 -17.63 10.04 4.61
N GLU A 57 -18.80 10.52 4.18
CA GLU A 57 -20.07 9.85 4.44
C GLU A 57 -20.09 8.44 3.87
N ALA A 58 -19.66 8.27 2.62
CA ALA A 58 -19.59 6.97 1.99
C ALA A 58 -18.68 5.99 2.76
N ALA A 59 -17.49 6.43 3.17
CA ALA A 59 -16.57 5.61 3.95
C ALA A 59 -17.14 5.23 5.32
N GLN A 60 -17.89 6.12 5.97
CA GLN A 60 -18.44 5.91 7.31
C GLN A 60 -19.74 5.09 7.31
N GLN A 61 -20.60 5.24 6.32
CA GLN A 61 -21.95 4.68 6.32
C GLN A 61 -22.16 3.53 5.32
N ARG A 62 -21.32 3.41 4.28
CA ARG A 62 -21.46 2.44 3.20
C ARG A 62 -20.12 1.80 2.87
N VAL A 63 -19.51 2.25 1.79
CA VAL A 63 -18.18 1.80 1.34
C VAL A 63 -17.54 2.82 0.42
N ALA A 64 -16.24 2.97 0.56
CA ALA A 64 -15.42 3.79 -0.30
C ALA A 64 -14.22 3.01 -0.84
N ILE A 65 -13.71 3.45 -2.00
CA ILE A 65 -12.53 2.89 -2.66
C ILE A 65 -11.51 3.99 -2.92
N ALA A 66 -10.23 3.72 -2.63
CA ALA A 66 -9.13 4.66 -2.81
C ALA A 66 -7.94 4.02 -3.52
N ASP A 67 -7.26 4.81 -4.36
CA ASP A 67 -5.92 4.47 -4.86
C ASP A 67 -4.86 4.94 -3.85
N VAL A 68 -4.24 3.98 -3.19
CA VAL A 68 -3.14 4.19 -2.25
C VAL A 68 -1.83 3.57 -2.74
N SER A 69 -1.70 3.42 -4.06
CA SER A 69 -0.51 2.83 -4.70
C SER A 69 0.78 3.61 -4.43
N SER A 70 0.67 4.87 -4.02
CA SER A 70 1.79 5.72 -3.61
C SER A 70 2.43 5.32 -2.28
N ASN A 71 1.76 4.53 -1.43
CA ASN A 71 2.36 4.00 -0.21
C ASN A 71 3.65 3.24 -0.51
N GLY A 72 4.66 3.41 0.34
CA GLY A 72 5.91 2.67 0.22
C GLY A 72 5.72 1.18 0.54
N LYS A 73 6.39 0.30 -0.22
CA LYS A 73 6.27 -1.16 -0.13
C LYS A 73 7.64 -1.80 -0.22
N ILE A 74 8.06 -2.48 0.84
CA ILE A 74 9.36 -3.16 0.88
C ILE A 74 9.13 -4.63 1.22
N MET A 75 9.77 -5.52 0.47
CA MET A 75 9.84 -6.94 0.80
C MET A 75 11.16 -7.24 1.49
N VAL A 76 11.10 -7.96 2.62
CA VAL A 76 12.28 -8.47 3.33
C VAL A 76 12.18 -9.99 3.34
N GLN A 77 13.23 -10.66 2.87
CA GLN A 77 13.24 -12.12 2.68
C GLN A 77 14.54 -12.72 3.22
N GLY A 78 14.43 -13.85 3.88
CA GLY A 78 15.54 -14.63 4.42
C GLY A 78 15.12 -15.44 5.63
N ASP A 79 15.79 -16.57 5.90
CA ASP A 79 15.46 -17.45 7.02
C ASP A 79 15.57 -16.75 8.37
N GLN A 80 16.45 -15.76 8.46
CA GLN A 80 16.69 -14.97 9.66
C GLN A 80 15.99 -13.59 9.62
N ALA A 81 15.07 -13.35 8.66
CA ALA A 81 14.41 -12.05 8.50
C ALA A 81 13.68 -11.59 9.76
N HIS A 82 13.08 -12.53 10.53
CA HIS A 82 12.41 -12.18 11.79
C HIS A 82 13.39 -11.64 12.84
N SER A 83 14.48 -12.35 13.11
CA SER A 83 15.49 -11.92 14.09
C SER A 83 16.19 -10.63 13.65
N PHE A 84 16.46 -10.48 12.37
CA PHE A 84 17.01 -9.25 11.79
C PHE A 84 16.09 -8.06 12.04
N LEU A 85 14.82 -8.15 11.66
CA LEU A 85 13.85 -7.07 11.86
C LEU A 85 13.59 -6.77 13.36
N ALA A 86 13.65 -7.79 14.22
CA ALA A 86 13.53 -7.61 15.66
C ALA A 86 14.66 -6.72 16.22
N VAL A 87 15.88 -6.89 15.72
CA VAL A 87 17.03 -6.08 16.14
C VAL A 87 16.98 -4.68 15.52
N VAL A 88 16.75 -4.58 14.20
CA VAL A 88 16.88 -3.30 13.47
C VAL A 88 15.72 -2.37 13.73
N LEU A 89 14.49 -2.89 13.79
CA LEU A 89 13.27 -2.10 13.94
C LEU A 89 12.60 -2.28 15.32
N GLY A 90 13.16 -3.06 16.22
CA GLY A 90 12.50 -3.38 17.49
C GLY A 90 11.20 -4.17 17.29
N LEU A 91 11.12 -5.01 16.26
CA LEU A 91 9.92 -5.77 15.90
C LEU A 91 9.57 -6.76 17.03
N PRO A 92 8.36 -6.71 17.61
CA PRO A 92 7.90 -7.76 18.49
C PRO A 92 7.68 -9.07 17.72
N VAL A 93 7.48 -10.17 18.44
CA VAL A 93 7.15 -11.45 17.80
C VAL A 93 5.82 -11.34 17.06
N VAL A 94 5.85 -11.58 15.74
CA VAL A 94 4.68 -11.52 14.87
C VAL A 94 4.42 -12.90 14.28
N SER A 95 3.22 -13.40 14.46
CA SER A 95 2.77 -14.66 13.87
C SER A 95 2.65 -14.54 12.34
N VAL A 96 2.75 -15.66 11.63
CA VAL A 96 2.47 -15.69 10.19
C VAL A 96 1.03 -15.26 9.92
N ASN A 97 0.82 -14.49 8.86
CA ASN A 97 -0.44 -13.85 8.48
C ASN A 97 -0.91 -12.74 9.43
N ALA A 98 -0.06 -12.25 10.30
CA ALA A 98 -0.33 -11.10 11.17
C ALA A 98 0.66 -9.96 10.91
N GLY A 99 0.33 -8.79 11.39
CA GLY A 99 1.18 -7.60 11.33
C GLY A 99 1.26 -6.87 12.66
N THR A 100 2.18 -5.93 12.70
CA THR A 100 2.36 -4.98 13.78
C THR A 100 2.76 -3.62 13.23
N SER A 101 2.69 -2.60 14.06
CA SER A 101 3.16 -1.25 13.75
C SER A 101 4.30 -0.88 14.68
N VAL A 102 5.38 -0.40 14.11
CA VAL A 102 6.53 0.13 14.86
C VAL A 102 6.77 1.55 14.35
N MET A 103 6.58 2.55 15.20
CA MET A 103 6.50 3.95 14.77
C MET A 103 5.47 4.12 13.63
N ASP A 104 5.85 4.71 12.49
CA ASP A 104 4.99 4.88 11.31
C ASP A 104 5.13 3.77 10.26
N VAL A 105 5.84 2.70 10.61
CA VAL A 105 6.10 1.57 9.72
C VAL A 105 5.20 0.40 10.11
N ARG A 106 4.51 -0.18 9.14
CA ARG A 106 3.67 -1.37 9.32
C ARG A 106 4.37 -2.56 8.73
N ILE A 107 4.47 -3.63 9.51
CA ILE A 107 5.23 -4.82 9.17
C ILE A 107 4.30 -6.01 9.26
N TYR A 108 4.21 -6.79 8.19
CA TYR A 108 3.36 -7.97 8.07
C TYR A 108 4.22 -9.19 7.81
N ARG A 109 4.05 -10.25 8.59
CA ARG A 109 4.73 -11.52 8.35
C ARG A 109 3.86 -12.40 7.45
N LEU A 110 4.28 -12.56 6.19
CA LEU A 110 3.52 -13.35 5.21
C LEU A 110 3.85 -14.83 5.28
N ARG A 111 5.11 -15.14 5.59
CA ARG A 111 5.66 -16.49 5.77
C ARG A 111 6.73 -16.47 6.85
N ASN A 112 7.30 -17.64 7.16
CA ASN A 112 8.38 -17.71 8.14
C ASN A 112 9.58 -16.83 7.76
N ASP A 113 9.85 -16.74 6.47
CA ASP A 113 11.01 -16.15 5.82
C ASP A 113 10.68 -14.88 5.02
N ILE A 114 9.40 -14.43 4.98
CA ILE A 114 8.96 -13.31 4.14
C ILE A 114 8.17 -12.30 4.97
N PHE A 115 8.62 -11.04 4.91
CA PHE A 115 7.95 -9.89 5.50
C PHE A 115 7.61 -8.86 4.45
N PHE A 116 6.48 -8.21 4.62
CA PHE A 116 6.04 -7.06 3.84
C PHE A 116 5.98 -5.85 4.75
N ILE A 117 6.66 -4.79 4.34
CA ILE A 117 6.68 -3.52 5.07
C ILE A 117 5.91 -2.49 4.25
N SER A 118 4.95 -1.82 4.89
CA SER A 118 4.20 -0.70 4.32
C SER A 118 4.53 0.58 5.07
N THR A 119 4.79 1.64 4.31
CA THR A 119 5.11 2.98 4.83
C THR A 119 4.21 4.04 4.21
N LEU A 120 4.20 5.23 4.76
CA LEU A 120 3.65 6.40 4.08
C LEU A 120 4.47 6.70 2.81
N PRO A 121 3.87 7.38 1.81
CA PRO A 121 4.56 7.76 0.58
C PRO A 121 5.86 8.54 0.87
N GLY A 122 6.93 8.21 0.17
CA GLY A 122 8.23 8.88 0.31
C GLY A 122 9.07 8.46 1.52
N LYS A 123 8.56 7.57 2.38
CA LYS A 123 9.33 7.02 3.52
C LYS A 123 10.03 5.69 3.20
N GLU A 124 9.68 5.07 2.09
CA GLU A 124 10.24 3.77 1.68
C GLU A 124 11.75 3.81 1.49
N GLU A 125 12.29 4.90 0.92
CA GLU A 125 13.73 5.01 0.63
C GLU A 125 14.56 4.99 1.93
N ILE A 126 14.21 5.85 2.90
CA ILE A 126 14.94 5.91 4.16
C ILE A 126 14.86 4.62 4.97
N ILE A 127 13.71 3.95 4.95
CA ILE A 127 13.54 2.65 5.62
C ILE A 127 14.37 1.60 4.92
N LYS A 128 14.36 1.55 3.59
CA LYS A 128 15.18 0.63 2.79
C LYS A 128 16.67 0.84 3.05
N GLU A 129 17.15 2.09 3.02
CA GLU A 129 18.55 2.41 3.28
C GLU A 129 19.00 1.95 4.66
N ASN A 130 18.20 2.21 5.71
CA ASN A 130 18.50 1.75 7.07
C ASN A 130 18.59 0.22 7.15
N LEU A 131 17.65 -0.48 6.52
CA LEU A 131 17.66 -1.94 6.49
C LEU A 131 18.87 -2.49 5.69
N VAL A 132 19.19 -1.90 4.54
CA VAL A 132 20.34 -2.32 3.72
C VAL A 132 21.65 -2.08 4.47
N THR A 133 21.82 -0.94 5.14
CA THR A 133 22.99 -0.67 5.97
C THR A 133 23.15 -1.72 7.07
N ALA A 134 22.06 -2.05 7.76
CA ALA A 134 22.08 -3.07 8.80
C ALA A 134 22.42 -4.48 8.28
N THR A 135 22.09 -4.82 7.01
CA THR A 135 22.52 -6.11 6.44
C THR A 135 24.02 -6.19 6.21
N GLN A 136 24.67 -5.06 5.92
CA GLN A 136 26.14 -5.02 5.74
C GLN A 136 26.90 -5.27 7.05
N GLU A 137 26.28 -4.97 8.18
CA GLU A 137 26.85 -5.16 9.52
C GLU A 137 26.49 -6.53 10.12
N SER A 138 25.72 -7.34 9.41
CA SER A 138 25.27 -8.66 9.85
C SER A 138 25.77 -9.78 8.94
N ASP A 139 26.05 -10.95 9.52
CA ASP A 139 26.39 -12.15 8.75
C ASP A 139 25.13 -12.88 8.21
N GLN A 140 23.97 -12.23 8.26
CA GLN A 140 22.69 -12.82 7.87
C GLN A 140 22.41 -12.60 6.38
N PHE A 141 21.98 -13.66 5.69
CA PHE A 141 21.57 -13.57 4.30
C PHE A 141 20.12 -13.06 4.20
N ILE A 142 19.98 -11.74 4.08
CA ILE A 142 18.69 -11.04 3.99
C ILE A 142 18.62 -10.26 2.68
N THR A 143 17.53 -10.43 1.94
CA THR A 143 17.22 -9.65 0.73
C THR A 143 16.18 -8.58 1.05
N ILE A 144 16.48 -7.33 0.70
CA ILE A 144 15.59 -6.18 0.87
C ILE A 144 15.28 -5.62 -0.51
N THR A 145 14.01 -5.63 -0.88
CA THR A 145 13.56 -5.19 -2.22
C THR A 145 12.47 -4.13 -2.09
N ASP A 146 12.71 -2.95 -2.63
CA ASP A 146 11.66 -1.96 -2.85
C ASP A 146 10.77 -2.41 -4.01
N VAL A 147 9.51 -2.67 -3.70
CA VAL A 147 8.49 -3.10 -4.67
C VAL A 147 7.40 -2.05 -4.89
N THR A 148 7.60 -0.82 -4.41
CA THR A 148 6.63 0.28 -4.46
C THR A 148 6.13 0.51 -5.87
N HIS A 149 7.04 0.70 -6.83
CA HIS A 149 6.68 0.95 -8.22
C HIS A 149 6.14 -0.27 -8.99
N GLY A 150 6.46 -1.46 -8.53
CA GLY A 150 6.02 -2.73 -9.12
C GLY A 150 4.61 -3.16 -8.70
N ARG A 151 4.00 -2.45 -7.74
CA ARG A 151 2.72 -2.84 -7.13
C ARG A 151 1.65 -1.75 -7.28
N SER A 152 0.40 -2.19 -7.47
CA SER A 152 -0.80 -1.41 -7.20
C SER A 152 -1.28 -1.68 -5.78
N GLU A 153 -1.92 -0.71 -5.15
CA GLU A 153 -2.61 -0.88 -3.87
C GLU A 153 -3.94 -0.14 -3.92
N ILE A 154 -5.00 -0.90 -3.78
CA ILE A 154 -6.38 -0.40 -3.76
C ILE A 154 -6.90 -0.61 -2.33
N MET A 155 -7.42 0.45 -1.72
CA MET A 155 -8.04 0.37 -0.40
C MET A 155 -9.55 0.38 -0.55
N VAL A 156 -10.22 -0.56 0.13
CA VAL A 156 -11.69 -0.59 0.30
C VAL A 156 -11.97 -0.37 1.78
N ILE A 157 -12.76 0.65 2.11
CA ILE A 157 -13.03 1.06 3.49
C ILE A 157 -14.52 1.28 3.71
N GLY A 158 -15.01 0.86 4.86
CA GLY A 158 -16.39 1.09 5.31
C GLY A 158 -17.12 -0.17 5.70
N PRO A 159 -18.36 -0.02 6.23
CA PRO A 159 -19.16 -1.13 6.74
C PRO A 159 -19.35 -2.28 5.74
N ASN A 160 -19.59 -1.99 4.46
CA ASN A 160 -19.85 -3.01 3.44
C ASN A 160 -18.58 -3.52 2.72
N SER A 161 -17.40 -3.22 3.23
CA SER A 161 -16.14 -3.63 2.61
C SER A 161 -15.96 -5.17 2.60
N GLN A 162 -16.39 -5.86 3.65
CA GLN A 162 -16.27 -7.31 3.78
C GLN A 162 -17.15 -8.04 2.76
N GLU A 163 -18.38 -7.57 2.57
CA GLU A 163 -19.35 -8.13 1.62
C GLU A 163 -18.82 -8.05 0.20
N ILE A 164 -18.24 -6.90 -0.19
CA ILE A 164 -17.64 -6.72 -1.51
C ILE A 164 -16.46 -7.68 -1.72
N LEU A 165 -15.55 -7.75 -0.74
CA LEU A 165 -14.38 -8.62 -0.85
C LEU A 165 -14.78 -10.10 -0.92
N SER A 166 -15.82 -10.51 -0.20
CA SER A 166 -16.32 -11.88 -0.18
C SER A 166 -16.87 -12.35 -1.55
N LYS A 167 -17.32 -11.44 -2.41
CA LYS A 167 -17.67 -11.76 -3.80
C LYS A 167 -16.48 -12.09 -4.68
N LEU A 168 -15.30 -11.55 -4.35
CA LEU A 168 -14.11 -11.60 -5.18
C LEU A 168 -13.04 -12.55 -4.66
N CYS A 169 -13.15 -13.00 -3.42
CA CYS A 169 -12.15 -13.80 -2.73
C CYS A 169 -12.80 -14.86 -1.83
N GLY A 170 -12.23 -16.05 -1.82
CA GLY A 170 -12.70 -17.16 -0.96
C GLY A 170 -12.21 -17.09 0.49
N LEU A 171 -11.58 -15.99 0.94
CA LEU A 171 -11.21 -15.79 2.34
C LEU A 171 -12.46 -15.41 3.14
N ASP A 172 -12.50 -15.88 4.39
CA ASP A 172 -13.45 -15.36 5.38
C ASP A 172 -12.92 -14.06 5.96
N PHE A 173 -13.64 -12.96 5.70
CA PHE A 173 -13.30 -11.61 6.17
C PHE A 173 -13.93 -11.26 7.52
N HIS A 174 -14.61 -12.21 8.17
CA HIS A 174 -15.14 -11.98 9.51
C HIS A 174 -14.03 -11.56 10.48
N PRO A 175 -14.25 -10.58 11.38
CA PRO A 175 -13.21 -10.03 12.25
C PRO A 175 -12.50 -11.06 13.14
N SER A 176 -13.16 -12.16 13.50
CA SER A 176 -12.56 -13.24 14.28
C SER A 176 -11.57 -14.09 13.48
N VAL A 177 -11.68 -14.12 12.12
CA VAL A 177 -10.87 -14.94 11.20
C VAL A 177 -9.84 -14.08 10.47
N PHE A 178 -10.21 -12.84 10.17
CA PHE A 178 -9.35 -11.85 9.53
C PHE A 178 -9.33 -10.57 10.39
N PRO A 179 -8.65 -10.61 11.54
CA PRO A 179 -8.63 -9.48 12.48
C PRO A 179 -7.86 -8.29 11.91
N ASN A 180 -8.00 -7.13 12.58
CA ASN A 180 -7.17 -5.96 12.26
C ASN A 180 -5.68 -6.34 12.29
N MET A 181 -4.90 -5.80 11.35
CA MET A 181 -3.49 -6.14 11.09
C MET A 181 -3.25 -7.56 10.56
N ALA A 182 -4.27 -8.30 10.13
CA ALA A 182 -4.07 -9.54 9.38
C ALA A 182 -3.62 -9.26 7.94
N ALA A 183 -2.78 -10.16 7.41
CA ALA A 183 -2.31 -10.11 6.03
C ALA A 183 -2.24 -11.52 5.44
N LYS A 184 -2.90 -11.76 4.31
CA LYS A 184 -2.91 -13.07 3.63
C LYS A 184 -2.77 -12.91 2.13
N GLN A 185 -2.01 -13.81 1.51
CA GLN A 185 -2.00 -13.96 0.05
C GLN A 185 -3.09 -14.96 -0.34
N SER A 186 -3.92 -14.59 -1.30
CA SER A 186 -5.02 -15.43 -1.79
C SER A 186 -5.38 -15.14 -3.23
N GLY A 187 -6.15 -16.06 -3.83
CA GLY A 187 -6.87 -15.78 -5.07
C GLY A 187 -7.90 -14.69 -4.84
N PHE A 188 -7.82 -13.61 -5.61
CA PHE A 188 -8.73 -12.47 -5.59
C PHE A 188 -9.01 -12.07 -7.04
N ALA A 189 -10.28 -11.98 -7.44
CA ALA A 189 -10.65 -11.62 -8.82
C ALA A 189 -9.84 -12.40 -9.86
N LYS A 190 -9.76 -13.74 -9.72
CA LYS A 190 -9.02 -14.68 -10.60
C LYS A 190 -7.49 -14.46 -10.69
N THR A 191 -6.93 -13.62 -9.83
CA THR A 191 -5.49 -13.34 -9.75
C THR A 191 -5.01 -13.53 -8.31
N THR A 192 -3.69 -13.64 -8.08
CA THR A 192 -3.13 -13.74 -6.72
C THR A 192 -2.80 -12.36 -6.18
N GLN A 193 -3.38 -12.00 -5.04
CA GLN A 193 -3.18 -10.72 -4.38
C GLN A 193 -2.76 -10.90 -2.92
N LEU A 194 -2.05 -9.91 -2.39
CA LEU A 194 -1.86 -9.74 -0.95
C LEU A 194 -3.01 -8.87 -0.43
N ILE A 195 -3.76 -9.39 0.54
CA ILE A 195 -4.87 -8.71 1.18
C ILE A 195 -4.46 -8.41 2.62
N ILE A 196 -4.54 -7.14 3.00
CA ILE A 196 -4.20 -6.66 4.34
C ILE A 196 -5.43 -5.97 4.92
N ARG A 197 -5.80 -6.31 6.15
CA ARG A 197 -6.77 -5.55 6.92
C ARG A 197 -6.05 -4.54 7.81
N ARG A 198 -6.46 -3.28 7.72
CA ARG A 198 -5.99 -2.18 8.56
C ARG A 198 -7.12 -1.21 8.82
N ASP A 199 -7.80 -1.42 9.92
CA ASP A 199 -8.94 -0.58 10.32
C ASP A 199 -8.51 0.88 10.53
N ILE A 200 -9.35 1.82 10.11
CA ILE A 200 -9.14 3.26 10.22
C ILE A 200 -10.32 3.86 10.97
N VAL A 201 -10.10 4.48 12.12
CA VAL A 201 -11.17 5.06 12.98
C VAL A 201 -12.27 4.03 13.32
N GLY A 202 -11.89 2.77 13.55
CA GLY A 202 -12.85 1.69 13.80
C GLY A 202 -13.62 1.19 12.56
N LEU A 203 -13.41 1.79 11.40
CA LEU A 203 -13.96 1.30 10.13
C LEU A 203 -13.08 0.18 9.58
N ALA A 204 -13.69 -0.91 9.14
CA ALA A 204 -12.99 -1.97 8.45
C ALA A 204 -12.39 -1.44 7.15
N ALA A 205 -11.07 -1.61 6.97
CA ALA A 205 -10.37 -1.18 5.78
C ALA A 205 -9.42 -2.28 5.30
N PHE A 206 -9.46 -2.55 4.00
CA PHE A 206 -8.69 -3.60 3.36
C PHE A 206 -7.88 -3.05 2.20
N SER A 207 -6.58 -3.32 2.19
CA SER A 207 -5.69 -3.07 1.05
C SER A 207 -5.56 -4.33 0.21
N ILE A 208 -5.84 -4.22 -1.09
CA ILE A 208 -5.60 -5.23 -2.10
C ILE A 208 -4.33 -4.83 -2.85
N ILE A 209 -3.28 -5.61 -2.71
CA ILE A 209 -1.94 -5.30 -3.24
C ILE A 209 -1.55 -6.34 -4.27
N GLY A 210 -1.31 -5.89 -5.50
CA GLY A 210 -0.99 -6.76 -6.63
C GLY A 210 0.04 -6.20 -7.57
N ALA A 211 0.25 -6.88 -8.70
CA ALA A 211 1.11 -6.37 -9.75
C ALA A 211 0.55 -5.04 -10.30
N ARG A 212 1.43 -4.07 -10.55
CA ARG A 212 1.07 -2.77 -11.11
C ARG A 212 0.21 -2.88 -12.37
N SER A 213 0.53 -3.83 -13.25
CA SER A 213 -0.18 -4.07 -14.51
C SER A 213 -1.63 -4.54 -14.33
N LEU A 214 -2.00 -5.01 -13.16
CA LEU A 214 -3.37 -5.43 -12.83
C LEU A 214 -4.19 -4.35 -12.13
N GLY A 215 -3.61 -3.17 -11.88
CA GLY A 215 -4.25 -2.10 -11.10
C GLY A 215 -5.62 -1.70 -11.63
N GLU A 216 -5.74 -1.37 -12.93
CA GLU A 216 -7.03 -0.98 -13.54
C GLU A 216 -8.04 -2.14 -13.54
N TYR A 217 -7.60 -3.36 -13.84
CA TYR A 217 -8.46 -4.54 -13.79
C TYR A 217 -9.07 -4.74 -12.39
N LEU A 218 -8.25 -4.72 -11.36
CA LEU A 218 -8.68 -4.89 -9.98
C LEU A 218 -9.61 -3.74 -9.55
N TRP A 219 -9.29 -2.52 -9.94
CA TRP A 219 -10.09 -1.33 -9.65
C TRP A 219 -11.50 -1.46 -10.19
N HIS A 220 -11.65 -1.76 -11.48
CA HIS A 220 -12.95 -1.95 -12.12
C HIS A 220 -13.72 -3.13 -11.51
N THR A 221 -13.03 -4.25 -11.23
CA THR A 221 -13.67 -5.43 -10.64
C THR A 221 -14.22 -5.14 -9.23
N VAL A 222 -13.49 -4.38 -8.41
CA VAL A 222 -13.96 -3.98 -7.08
C VAL A 222 -15.14 -3.00 -7.17
N ILE A 223 -15.08 -2.02 -8.09
CA ILE A 223 -16.20 -1.09 -8.31
C ILE A 223 -17.46 -1.86 -8.76
N GLU A 224 -17.34 -2.76 -9.73
CA GLU A 224 -18.45 -3.58 -10.20
C GLU A 224 -19.06 -4.41 -9.06
N ALA A 225 -18.23 -5.07 -8.26
CA ALA A 225 -18.70 -5.83 -7.09
C ALA A 225 -19.38 -4.97 -6.02
N GLY A 226 -18.99 -3.69 -5.94
CA GLY A 226 -19.50 -2.72 -4.96
C GLY A 226 -20.71 -1.90 -5.41
N CYS A 227 -21.16 -2.04 -6.66
CA CYS A 227 -22.26 -1.21 -7.23
C CYS A 227 -23.54 -1.24 -6.40
N GLU A 228 -23.90 -2.38 -5.81
CA GLU A 228 -25.13 -2.51 -4.99
C GLU A 228 -25.07 -1.73 -3.64
N TRP A 229 -23.86 -1.32 -3.22
CA TRP A 229 -23.65 -0.53 -2.01
C TRP A 229 -23.23 0.91 -2.32
N ASP A 230 -23.43 1.40 -3.53
CA ASP A 230 -23.04 2.73 -3.98
C ASP A 230 -21.58 3.06 -3.63
N ILE A 231 -20.66 2.15 -3.99
CA ILE A 231 -19.23 2.32 -3.72
C ILE A 231 -18.75 3.65 -4.30
N THR A 232 -18.16 4.48 -3.44
CA THR A 232 -17.75 5.84 -3.78
C THR A 232 -16.23 5.94 -3.87
N LEU A 233 -15.74 6.59 -4.93
CA LEU A 233 -14.32 6.90 -5.09
C LEU A 233 -13.94 8.01 -4.09
N ILE A 234 -12.85 7.82 -3.35
CA ILE A 234 -12.35 8.83 -2.42
C ILE A 234 -10.91 9.25 -2.75
N GLY A 235 -10.63 10.53 -2.56
CA GLY A 235 -9.32 11.12 -2.76
C GLY A 235 -8.51 11.28 -1.49
N GLN A 236 -7.31 11.86 -1.65
CA GLN A 236 -6.34 12.04 -0.57
C GLN A 236 -6.90 12.91 0.58
N SER A 237 -7.77 13.91 0.28
CA SER A 237 -8.35 14.78 1.30
C SER A 237 -9.23 14.04 2.30
N ALA A 238 -10.08 13.12 1.84
CA ALA A 238 -10.90 12.30 2.71
C ALA A 238 -10.05 11.29 3.50
N LEU A 239 -9.08 10.63 2.84
CA LEU A 239 -8.18 9.70 3.51
C LEU A 239 -7.39 10.36 4.64
N ASN A 240 -6.83 11.55 4.42
CA ASN A 240 -6.10 12.30 5.44
C ASN A 240 -7.00 12.61 6.64
N THR A 241 -8.24 13.04 6.38
CA THR A 241 -9.21 13.34 7.45
C THR A 241 -9.51 12.10 8.31
N LEU A 242 -9.72 10.94 7.68
CA LEU A 242 -9.95 9.68 8.39
C LEU A 242 -8.72 9.28 9.22
N GLN A 243 -7.51 9.44 8.69
CA GLN A 243 -6.28 9.11 9.40
C GLN A 243 -6.00 10.04 10.59
N GLU A 244 -6.26 11.35 10.46
CA GLU A 244 -6.12 12.32 11.55
C GLU A 244 -7.08 12.02 12.70
N GLN A 245 -8.29 11.56 12.40
CA GLN A 245 -9.26 11.14 13.43
C GLN A 245 -8.81 9.86 14.16
N SER A 246 -8.00 9.01 13.53
CA SER A 246 -7.46 7.79 14.15
C SER A 246 -6.32 8.06 15.13
N SER A 247 -5.72 9.26 15.10
CA SER A 247 -4.57 9.64 15.93
C SER A 247 -4.97 10.41 17.21
N LYS A 248 -6.26 10.67 17.37
CA LYS A 248 -6.85 11.31 18.56
C LYS A 248 -7.48 10.28 19.48
#